data_9f2ead9e419cf5fc89bbbaff0ab1b641
#
_entry.id   9f2ead9e419cf5fc89bbbaff0ab1b641
#
_cell.length_a   1.000
_cell.length_b   1.000
_cell.length_c   1.000
_cell.angle_alpha   90.00
_cell.angle_beta   90.00
_cell.angle_gamma   90.00
#
_symmetry.space_group_name_H-M   'P 1'
#
loop_
_entity.id
_entity.type
_entity.pdbx_description
1 polymer ?
#
loop_
_entity_poly.entity_id
_entity_poly.type
_entity_poly.pdbx_seq_one_letter_code
_entity_poly.pdbx_strand_id
1 'polypeptide(L)'
;MLRKLLLLCALATCTASFAQKTLKSGTLIPVTFTEKVTSSSTTANLIVAQDVKVDGVTAIAAGTPVLNQVTGTKKRGCGRPGTVTVTILSTTATNGEVVRLMGQPLVKEGQSKKGKAIGLGVGLGVFMWPCLGCLAIKGGEAEIPAGTIVQNMMTNNEVVIR
;
A
#
# COMPACT_ATOMS: atom_id res chain seq x y z
N MET A 1 47.68 43.84 16.54
CA MET A 1 46.24 43.93 16.29
C MET A 1 45.79 42.99 15.19
N LEU A 2 46.52 42.83 14.12
CA LEU A 2 46.17 41.95 12.97
C LEU A 2 45.96 40.44 13.34
N ARG A 3 46.78 39.91 14.27
CA ARG A 3 46.67 38.50 14.73
C ARG A 3 45.36 38.21 15.49
N LYS A 4 44.81 39.19 16.23
CA LYS A 4 43.53 39.03 16.94
C LYS A 4 42.35 39.08 15.98
N LEU A 5 42.47 39.84 14.90
CA LEU A 5 41.44 39.93 13.86
C LEU A 5 41.35 38.63 13.04
N LEU A 6 42.49 38.02 12.76
CA LEU A 6 42.56 36.72 12.05
C LEU A 6 41.98 35.57 12.88
N LEU A 7 42.18 35.56 14.20
CA LEU A 7 41.57 34.59 15.10
C LEU A 7 40.04 34.73 15.20
N LEU A 8 39.54 35.94 15.13
CA LEU A 8 38.10 36.21 15.17
C LEU A 8 37.39 35.73 13.90
N CYS A 9 38.01 35.89 12.72
CA CYS A 9 37.49 35.38 11.45
C CYS A 9 37.48 33.84 11.39
N ALA A 10 38.45 33.17 12.01
CA ALA A 10 38.49 31.69 12.03
C ALA A 10 37.40 31.05 12.88
N LEU A 11 36.87 31.79 13.91
CA LEU A 11 35.77 31.29 14.74
C LEU A 11 34.38 31.49 14.08
N ALA A 12 34.26 32.40 13.12
CA ALA A 12 32.98 32.71 12.47
C ALA A 12 32.57 31.72 11.37
N THR A 13 33.49 30.88 10.91
CA THR A 13 33.22 29.94 9.79
C THR A 13 32.69 28.56 10.20
N CYS A 14 32.50 28.29 11.49
CA CYS A 14 32.22 26.94 11.99
C CYS A 14 30.73 26.66 12.32
N THR A 15 29.79 27.52 11.93
CA THR A 15 28.36 27.26 12.09
C THR A 15 27.69 26.96 10.74
N ALA A 16 28.25 26.02 9.97
CA ALA A 16 27.43 25.33 8.97
C ALA A 16 26.47 24.43 9.75
N SER A 17 25.38 25.01 10.20
CA SER A 17 24.24 24.29 10.77
C SER A 17 23.72 23.37 9.68
N PHE A 18 24.10 22.10 9.72
CA PHE A 18 23.43 21.08 8.94
C PHE A 18 21.98 21.01 9.43
N ALA A 19 21.09 21.76 8.79
CA ALA A 19 19.68 21.67 9.04
C ALA A 19 19.25 20.22 8.70
N GLN A 20 19.13 19.41 9.73
CA GLN A 20 18.59 18.04 9.59
C GLN A 20 17.15 18.17 9.11
N LYS A 21 16.88 17.66 7.92
CA LYS A 21 15.54 17.65 7.37
C LYS A 21 14.84 16.41 7.88
N THR A 22 13.67 16.59 8.47
CA THR A 22 12.90 15.50 9.09
C THR A 22 11.60 15.29 8.32
N LEU A 23 11.38 14.07 7.85
CA LEU A 23 10.09 13.64 7.33
C LEU A 23 9.13 13.51 8.52
N LYS A 24 8.14 14.40 8.58
CA LYS A 24 7.18 14.44 9.70
C LYS A 24 6.20 13.27 9.62
N SER A 25 5.78 12.80 10.79
CA SER A 25 4.63 11.90 10.92
C SER A 25 3.38 12.55 10.32
N GLY A 26 2.55 11.74 9.65
CA GLY A 26 1.35 12.22 8.94
C GLY A 26 1.59 12.69 7.49
N THR A 27 2.83 12.60 6.96
CA THR A 27 3.09 12.88 5.55
C THR A 27 2.43 11.82 4.67
N LEU A 28 1.67 12.26 3.66
CA LEU A 28 1.01 11.36 2.70
C LEU A 28 2.02 10.77 1.72
N ILE A 29 1.95 9.46 1.52
CA ILE A 29 2.79 8.72 0.59
C ILE A 29 1.87 7.98 -0.40
N PRO A 30 1.81 8.41 -1.67
CA PRO A 30 1.05 7.71 -2.68
C PRO A 30 1.77 6.42 -3.07
N VAL A 31 1.05 5.30 -3.03
CA VAL A 31 1.56 3.97 -3.37
C VAL A 31 0.79 3.41 -4.55
N THR A 32 1.46 2.75 -5.49
CA THR A 32 0.82 2.14 -6.66
C THR A 32 1.15 0.65 -6.77
N PHE A 33 0.21 -0.11 -7.30
CA PHE A 33 0.38 -1.51 -7.64
C PHE A 33 1.07 -1.64 -9.00
N THR A 34 2.18 -2.37 -9.07
CA THR A 34 2.87 -2.66 -10.33
C THR A 34 2.23 -3.81 -11.08
N GLU A 35 1.60 -4.71 -10.37
CA GLU A 35 0.95 -5.91 -10.93
C GLU A 35 -0.49 -6.04 -10.45
N LYS A 36 -1.24 -6.83 -11.20
CA LYS A 36 -2.59 -7.21 -10.84
C LYS A 36 -2.56 -8.19 -9.65
N VAL A 37 -3.30 -7.85 -8.61
CA VAL A 37 -3.45 -8.68 -7.40
C VAL A 37 -4.86 -9.28 -7.37
N THR A 38 -4.94 -10.59 -7.14
CA THR A 38 -6.20 -11.33 -7.10
C THR A 38 -6.45 -11.95 -5.72
N SER A 39 -7.65 -12.44 -5.48
CA SER A 39 -7.98 -13.15 -4.23
C SER A 39 -7.22 -14.46 -4.02
N SER A 40 -6.50 -14.93 -5.01
CA SER A 40 -5.60 -16.10 -4.93
C SER A 40 -4.12 -15.72 -4.78
N SER A 41 -3.78 -14.43 -4.92
CA SER A 41 -2.40 -13.96 -4.77
C SER A 41 -1.99 -13.97 -3.30
N THR A 42 -0.75 -14.38 -3.03
CA THR A 42 -0.13 -14.36 -1.69
C THR A 42 0.81 -13.18 -1.51
N THR A 43 1.23 -12.56 -2.61
CA THR A 43 2.14 -11.41 -2.65
C THR A 43 1.58 -10.32 -3.54
N ALA A 44 1.99 -9.09 -3.31
CA ALA A 44 1.71 -7.94 -4.17
C ALA A 44 2.97 -7.09 -4.28
N ASN A 45 3.28 -6.64 -5.50
CA ASN A 45 4.37 -5.72 -5.74
C ASN A 45 3.82 -4.29 -5.75
N LEU A 46 4.20 -3.52 -4.72
CA LEU A 46 3.84 -2.12 -4.55
C LEU A 46 5.09 -1.26 -4.58
N ILE A 47 4.95 -0.09 -5.19
CA ILE A 47 6.01 0.93 -5.21
C ILE A 47 5.42 2.29 -4.84
N VAL A 48 6.29 3.20 -4.40
CA VAL A 48 5.95 4.60 -4.19
C VAL A 48 5.68 5.23 -5.56
N ALA A 49 4.52 5.85 -5.74
CA ALA A 49 4.07 6.38 -7.04
C ALA A 49 4.76 7.69 -7.44
N GLN A 50 5.17 8.50 -6.46
CA GLN A 50 5.76 9.82 -6.69
C GLN A 50 6.82 10.12 -5.64
N ASP A 51 7.79 10.97 -5.98
CA ASP A 51 8.79 11.46 -5.04
C ASP A 51 8.13 12.19 -3.87
N VAL A 52 8.45 11.78 -2.66
CA VAL A 52 8.08 12.51 -1.45
C VAL A 52 9.23 13.43 -1.09
N LYS A 53 9.00 14.74 -1.18
CA LYS A 53 10.03 15.76 -0.92
C LYS A 53 9.74 16.49 0.39
N VAL A 54 10.81 16.76 1.14
CA VAL A 54 10.79 17.58 2.36
C VAL A 54 11.81 18.70 2.17
N ASP A 55 11.33 19.93 2.21
CA ASP A 55 12.16 21.14 2.01
C ASP A 55 13.07 21.06 0.76
N GLY A 56 12.52 20.52 -0.35
CA GLY A 56 13.21 20.40 -1.62
C GLY A 56 14.16 19.21 -1.75
N VAL A 57 14.34 18.40 -0.69
CA VAL A 57 15.12 17.17 -0.74
C VAL A 57 14.18 15.95 -0.85
N THR A 58 14.52 15.02 -1.72
CA THR A 58 13.76 13.79 -1.89
C THR A 58 13.98 12.87 -0.69
N ALA A 59 12.94 12.72 0.12
CA ALA A 59 12.92 11.84 1.29
C ALA A 59 12.71 10.38 0.90
N ILE A 60 11.77 10.14 -0.03
CA ILE A 60 11.46 8.82 -0.56
C ILE A 60 11.36 8.99 -2.08
N ALA A 61 12.13 8.21 -2.82
CA ALA A 61 12.12 8.27 -4.28
C ALA A 61 10.91 7.48 -4.85
N ALA A 62 10.37 7.96 -5.95
CA ALA A 62 9.42 7.19 -6.73
C ALA A 62 10.04 5.86 -7.16
N GLY A 63 9.22 4.80 -7.23
CA GLY A 63 9.70 3.46 -7.53
C GLY A 63 10.28 2.69 -6.34
N THR A 64 10.41 3.31 -5.15
CA THR A 64 10.86 2.60 -3.95
C THR A 64 9.87 1.49 -3.59
N PRO A 65 10.34 0.25 -3.32
CA PRO A 65 9.47 -0.86 -2.97
C PRO A 65 8.80 -0.64 -1.60
N VAL A 66 7.56 -1.11 -1.50
CA VAL A 66 6.74 -0.99 -0.29
C VAL A 66 6.45 -2.37 0.26
N LEU A 67 6.83 -2.60 1.51
CA LEU A 67 6.54 -3.83 2.22
C LEU A 67 5.04 -3.91 2.54
N ASN A 68 4.44 -5.03 2.19
CA ASN A 68 3.02 -5.24 2.37
C ASN A 68 2.70 -6.69 2.73
N GLN A 69 1.48 -6.91 3.21
CA GLN A 69 0.92 -8.22 3.49
C GLN A 69 -0.39 -8.38 2.73
N VAL A 70 -0.51 -9.47 1.99
CA VAL A 70 -1.72 -9.82 1.23
C VAL A 70 -2.43 -10.97 1.91
N THR A 71 -3.73 -10.80 2.15
CA THR A 71 -4.61 -11.84 2.65
C THR A 71 -5.76 -12.01 1.68
N GLY A 72 -5.85 -13.17 1.05
CA GLY A 72 -6.89 -13.48 0.08
C GLY A 72 -7.80 -14.61 0.53
N THR A 73 -9.10 -14.45 0.29
CA THR A 73 -10.07 -15.54 0.40
C THR A 73 -10.54 -15.91 -0.99
N LYS A 74 -10.28 -17.15 -1.38
CA LYS A 74 -10.67 -17.65 -2.71
C LYS A 74 -12.19 -17.70 -2.87
N LYS A 75 -12.65 -17.45 -4.08
CA LYS A 75 -14.05 -17.65 -4.46
C LYS A 75 -14.52 -19.07 -4.15
N ARG A 76 -15.74 -19.21 -3.66
CA ARG A 76 -16.34 -20.51 -3.31
C ARG A 76 -17.63 -20.74 -4.08
N GLY A 77 -18.16 -21.95 -4.03
CA GLY A 77 -19.47 -22.31 -4.55
C GLY A 77 -20.62 -21.52 -3.92
N CYS A 78 -21.82 -21.67 -4.42
CA CYS A 78 -23.02 -20.90 -4.03
C CYS A 78 -22.88 -19.39 -4.26
N GLY A 79 -22.15 -18.96 -5.29
CA GLY A 79 -22.01 -17.56 -5.67
C GLY A 79 -21.20 -16.70 -4.70
N ARG A 80 -20.45 -17.28 -3.74
CA ARG A 80 -19.64 -16.52 -2.78
C ARG A 80 -18.42 -15.90 -3.47
N PRO A 81 -18.24 -14.58 -3.40
CA PRO A 81 -17.10 -13.91 -4.01
C PRO A 81 -15.81 -14.21 -3.26
N GLY A 82 -14.69 -14.07 -3.95
CA GLY A 82 -13.38 -13.95 -3.32
C GLY A 82 -13.20 -12.55 -2.74
N THR A 83 -12.32 -12.42 -1.75
CA THR A 83 -11.93 -11.13 -1.16
C THR A 83 -10.41 -11.05 -1.15
N VAL A 84 -9.86 -9.89 -1.45
CA VAL A 84 -8.43 -9.59 -1.28
C VAL A 84 -8.27 -8.39 -0.38
N THR A 85 -7.42 -8.54 0.63
CA THR A 85 -7.05 -7.49 1.57
C THR A 85 -5.55 -7.26 1.47
N VAL A 86 -5.14 -6.03 1.20
CA VAL A 86 -3.73 -5.64 1.16
C VAL A 86 -3.47 -4.65 2.28
N THR A 87 -2.58 -5.03 3.20
CA THR A 87 -2.12 -4.18 4.29
C THR A 87 -0.71 -3.69 3.98
N ILE A 88 -0.53 -2.39 3.92
CA ILE A 88 0.74 -1.73 3.66
C ILE A 88 1.43 -1.49 4.99
N LEU A 89 2.71 -1.85 5.12
CA LEU A 89 3.45 -1.85 6.38
C LEU A 89 4.54 -0.77 6.43
N SER A 90 5.45 -0.77 5.47
CA SER A 90 6.59 0.14 5.49
C SER A 90 7.22 0.32 4.12
N THR A 91 8.02 1.37 3.98
CA THR A 91 8.91 1.62 2.84
C THR A 91 10.27 2.07 3.35
N THR A 92 11.22 2.29 2.47
CA THR A 92 12.56 2.72 2.82
C THR A 92 12.79 4.15 2.33
N ALA A 93 13.32 5.02 3.18
CA ALA A 93 13.76 6.35 2.79
C ALA A 93 15.07 6.31 2.01
N THR A 94 15.43 7.42 1.37
CA THR A 94 16.67 7.54 0.55
C THR A 94 17.95 7.30 1.36
N ASN A 95 17.92 7.56 2.66
CA ASN A 95 19.02 7.31 3.59
C ASN A 95 19.10 5.85 4.10
N GLY A 96 18.20 4.95 3.65
CA GLY A 96 18.12 3.56 4.10
C GLY A 96 17.29 3.33 5.37
N GLU A 97 16.73 4.39 5.95
CA GLU A 97 15.90 4.28 7.15
C GLU A 97 14.49 3.76 6.81
N VAL A 98 13.92 2.92 7.69
CA VAL A 98 12.59 2.34 7.49
C VAL A 98 11.50 3.34 7.91
N VAL A 99 10.67 3.70 6.97
CA VAL A 99 9.48 4.53 7.16
C VAL A 99 8.28 3.62 7.35
N ARG A 100 7.70 3.64 8.55
CA ARG A 100 6.47 2.89 8.82
C ARG A 100 5.28 3.65 8.27
N LEU A 101 4.42 2.93 7.57
CA LEU A 101 3.20 3.46 6.97
C LEU A 101 1.98 3.05 7.79
N MET A 102 1.06 3.99 7.97
CA MET A 102 -0.22 3.78 8.60
C MET A 102 -1.32 4.17 7.61
N GLY A 103 -2.33 3.32 7.52
CA GLY A 103 -3.49 3.58 6.67
C GLY A 103 -4.50 2.45 6.81
N GLN A 104 -5.65 2.65 6.20
CA GLN A 104 -6.64 1.58 6.16
C GLN A 104 -6.23 0.50 5.16
N PRO A 105 -6.40 -0.80 5.50
CA PRO A 105 -6.16 -1.87 4.56
C PRO A 105 -7.07 -1.73 3.34
N LEU A 106 -6.50 -1.95 2.16
CA LEU A 106 -7.28 -1.96 0.92
C LEU A 106 -8.01 -3.29 0.80
N VAL A 107 -9.33 -3.25 0.93
CA VAL A 107 -10.19 -4.43 0.79
C VAL A 107 -10.94 -4.36 -0.53
N LYS A 108 -10.84 -5.41 -1.33
CA LYS A 108 -11.63 -5.58 -2.55
C LYS A 108 -12.37 -6.91 -2.50
N GLU A 109 -13.64 -6.86 -2.83
CA GLU A 109 -14.49 -8.05 -2.98
C GLU A 109 -14.83 -8.26 -4.46
N GLY A 110 -14.87 -9.51 -4.85
CA GLY A 110 -15.36 -9.91 -6.18
C GLY A 110 -16.89 -9.76 -6.28
N GLN A 111 -17.42 -9.89 -7.48
CA GLN A 111 -18.85 -9.85 -7.68
C GLN A 111 -19.57 -11.03 -7.02
N SER A 112 -20.55 -10.72 -6.16
CA SER A 112 -21.42 -11.72 -5.57
C SER A 112 -22.41 -12.24 -6.62
N LYS A 113 -22.43 -13.55 -6.85
CA LYS A 113 -23.41 -14.22 -7.73
C LYS A 113 -24.45 -15.00 -6.93
N LYS A 114 -24.65 -14.65 -5.66
CA LYS A 114 -25.59 -15.34 -4.76
C LYS A 114 -27.01 -15.36 -5.32
N GLY A 115 -27.48 -14.24 -5.87
CA GLY A 115 -28.83 -14.16 -6.46
C GLY A 115 -29.03 -15.14 -7.64
N LYS A 116 -28.01 -15.28 -8.50
CA LYS A 116 -28.05 -16.25 -9.62
C LYS A 116 -27.98 -17.71 -9.13
N ALA A 117 -27.18 -17.95 -8.09
CA ALA A 117 -27.05 -19.30 -7.50
C ALA A 117 -28.35 -19.72 -6.82
N ILE A 118 -29.02 -18.83 -6.09
CA ILE A 118 -30.30 -19.09 -5.44
C ILE A 118 -31.41 -19.27 -6.49
N GLY A 119 -31.47 -18.41 -7.51
CA GLY A 119 -32.48 -18.50 -8.57
C GLY A 119 -32.42 -19.82 -9.35
N LEU A 120 -31.21 -20.29 -9.66
CA LEU A 120 -31.03 -21.60 -10.32
C LEU A 120 -31.36 -22.77 -9.39
N GLY A 121 -30.98 -22.66 -8.09
CA GLY A 121 -31.27 -23.67 -7.08
C GLY A 121 -32.75 -23.86 -6.84
N VAL A 122 -33.53 -22.79 -6.82
CA VAL A 122 -35.00 -22.83 -6.66
C VAL A 122 -35.70 -23.30 -7.93
N GLY A 123 -35.24 -22.87 -9.12
CA GLY A 123 -35.87 -23.24 -10.40
C GLY A 123 -35.68 -24.70 -10.78
N LEU A 124 -34.52 -25.28 -10.44
CA LEU A 124 -34.21 -26.69 -10.73
C LEU A 124 -34.51 -27.63 -9.56
N GLY A 125 -34.68 -27.10 -8.35
CA GLY A 125 -34.84 -27.87 -7.12
C GLY A 125 -36.19 -28.57 -6.97
N VAL A 126 -37.18 -28.28 -7.86
CA VAL A 126 -38.44 -28.99 -7.87
C VAL A 126 -38.30 -30.40 -8.47
N PHE A 127 -37.22 -30.68 -9.25
CA PHE A 127 -37.05 -31.93 -9.95
C PHE A 127 -35.85 -32.78 -9.55
N MET A 128 -34.77 -32.20 -8.98
CA MET A 128 -33.58 -32.98 -8.59
C MET A 128 -32.83 -32.28 -7.43
N TRP A 129 -32.64 -33.00 -6.36
CA TRP A 129 -31.84 -32.68 -5.16
C TRP A 129 -31.28 -31.27 -5.07
N PRO A 130 -31.77 -30.42 -4.13
CA PRO A 130 -31.64 -28.96 -4.20
C PRO A 130 -30.22 -28.39 -3.93
N CYS A 131 -29.24 -29.23 -3.64
CA CYS A 131 -27.90 -28.72 -3.23
C CYS A 131 -26.82 -28.74 -4.33
N LEU A 132 -26.96 -29.49 -5.40
CA LEU A 132 -25.87 -29.61 -6.38
C LEU A 132 -25.75 -28.45 -7.35
N GLY A 133 -26.84 -27.80 -7.71
CA GLY A 133 -26.84 -26.64 -8.61
C GLY A 133 -26.14 -25.41 -8.04
N CYS A 134 -26.24 -25.17 -6.72
CA CYS A 134 -25.59 -24.05 -6.06
C CYS A 134 -24.05 -24.18 -6.05
N LEU A 135 -23.53 -25.39 -5.96
CA LEU A 135 -22.10 -25.66 -5.88
C LEU A 135 -21.38 -25.36 -7.20
N ALA A 136 -22.08 -25.47 -8.34
CA ALA A 136 -21.52 -25.22 -9.66
C ALA A 136 -21.27 -23.72 -9.93
N ILE A 137 -22.06 -22.83 -9.30
CA ILE A 137 -21.90 -21.39 -9.49
C ILE A 137 -20.87 -20.82 -8.53
N LYS A 138 -19.68 -20.58 -9.03
CA LYS A 138 -18.62 -19.89 -8.29
C LYS A 138 -18.85 -18.37 -8.31
N GLY A 139 -18.57 -17.69 -7.21
CA GLY A 139 -18.57 -16.23 -7.14
C GLY A 139 -17.51 -15.61 -8.04
N GLY A 140 -17.56 -14.29 -8.19
CA GLY A 140 -16.53 -13.52 -8.87
C GLY A 140 -15.22 -13.52 -8.08
N GLU A 141 -14.12 -13.41 -8.78
CA GLU A 141 -12.81 -13.22 -8.18
C GLU A 141 -12.64 -11.74 -7.82
N ALA A 142 -12.05 -11.45 -6.66
CA ALA A 142 -11.64 -10.11 -6.34
C ALA A 142 -10.33 -9.83 -7.05
N GLU A 143 -10.22 -8.66 -7.69
CA GLU A 143 -8.99 -8.23 -8.32
C GLU A 143 -8.75 -6.74 -8.10
N ILE A 144 -7.48 -6.41 -7.92
CA ILE A 144 -6.97 -5.05 -7.91
C ILE A 144 -6.11 -4.92 -9.16
N PRO A 145 -6.49 -4.06 -10.13
CA PRO A 145 -5.71 -3.88 -11.35
C PRO A 145 -4.37 -3.22 -11.06
N ALA A 146 -3.37 -3.51 -11.90
CA ALA A 146 -2.12 -2.77 -11.92
C ALA A 146 -2.38 -1.28 -12.16
N GLY A 147 -1.54 -0.41 -11.62
CA GLY A 147 -1.72 1.05 -11.71
C GLY A 147 -2.74 1.63 -10.72
N THR A 148 -3.38 0.82 -9.87
CA THR A 148 -4.24 1.35 -8.80
C THR A 148 -3.39 2.14 -7.81
N ILE A 149 -3.75 3.41 -7.58
CA ILE A 149 -3.05 4.29 -6.64
C ILE A 149 -3.80 4.34 -5.32
N VAL A 150 -3.08 4.13 -4.22
CA VAL A 150 -3.57 4.26 -2.85
C VAL A 150 -2.98 5.53 -2.26
N GLN A 151 -3.83 6.52 -1.97
CA GLN A 151 -3.41 7.84 -1.49
C GLN A 151 -3.55 8.02 0.03
N ASN A 152 -4.15 7.07 0.74
CA ASN A 152 -4.49 7.19 2.16
C ASN A 152 -3.41 6.62 3.08
N MET A 153 -2.17 6.50 2.61
CA MET A 153 -1.05 6.05 3.41
C MET A 153 -0.30 7.24 3.99
N MET A 154 -0.08 7.22 5.30
CA MET A 154 0.62 8.26 6.04
C MET A 154 1.82 7.66 6.77
N THR A 155 2.86 8.47 6.95
CA THR A 155 3.99 8.11 7.81
C THR A 155 3.56 8.06 9.27
N ASN A 156 3.97 7.03 9.99
CA ASN A 156 3.70 6.88 11.42
C ASN A 156 4.89 7.28 12.31
N ASN A 157 6.08 7.39 11.75
CA ASN A 157 7.30 7.77 12.45
C ASN A 157 7.95 8.99 11.79
N GLU A 158 8.74 9.70 12.57
CA GLU A 158 9.61 10.75 12.05
C GLU A 158 10.92 10.12 11.60
N VAL A 159 11.41 10.54 10.43
CA VAL A 159 12.64 10.05 9.82
C VAL A 159 13.54 11.23 9.48
N VAL A 160 14.76 11.19 9.97
CA VAL A 160 15.76 12.22 9.69
C VAL A 160 16.43 11.94 8.35
N ILE A 161 16.31 12.88 7.42
CA ILE A 161 16.90 12.79 6.08
C ILE A 161 18.23 13.54 6.10
N ARG A 162 19.27 12.88 5.71
CA ARG A 162 20.62 13.46 5.57
C ARG A 162 20.99 13.64 4.11
#